data_4fbc2efb5de5d8d150cfb37ba600ad9e
#
_entry.id   4fbc2efb5de5d8d150cfb37ba600ad9e
#
_cell.length_a   1.000
_cell.length_b   1.000
_cell.length_c   1.000
_cell.angle_alpha   90.00
_cell.angle_beta   90.00
_cell.angle_gamma   90.00
#
_symmetry.space_group_name_H-M   'P 1'
#
loop_
_entity.id
_entity.type
_entity.pdbx_description
1 polymer ?
#
loop_
_entity_poly.entity_id
_entity_poly.type
_entity_poly.pdbx_seq_one_letter_code
_entity_poly.pdbx_strand_id
1 'polypeptide(L)'
;MKKNPGETRENAAVYKITYQDYLQLPEEPGFKIEVLDGIIIRDPSPGTRHQIISSRLQRILSDYFASVDPEGILLGAPLDVTLSEADIFQPDLLYVSGKQRRIVEEQRINGSPELLIEILSPGSHPRDRVLKLEAYRKSGVPNYWLVDPVECTIEAFILSNELYALAAAACGNEVFSHSAFPGLEILLKDVWFE
;
A
#
# COMPACT_ATOMS: atom_id res chain seq x y z
N MET A 1 43.57 6.95 -42.54
CA MET A 1 42.18 7.17 -42.11
C MET A 1 41.59 5.83 -41.66
N LYS A 2 41.56 5.56 -40.37
CA LYS A 2 40.89 4.37 -39.83
C LYS A 2 39.52 4.77 -39.31
N LYS A 3 38.46 4.17 -39.89
CA LYS A 3 37.09 4.33 -39.44
C LYS A 3 36.92 3.56 -38.13
N ASN A 4 36.47 4.24 -37.06
CA ASN A 4 35.94 3.61 -35.86
C ASN A 4 34.56 3.00 -36.19
N PRO A 5 34.31 1.73 -35.86
CA PRO A 5 32.97 1.20 -35.88
C PRO A 5 32.22 1.72 -34.63
N GLY A 6 31.14 2.47 -34.89
CA GLY A 6 30.25 2.90 -33.81
C GLY A 6 29.62 1.68 -33.14
N GLU A 7 29.84 1.56 -31.84
CA GLU A 7 29.13 0.65 -30.96
C GLU A 7 27.67 1.14 -30.90
N THR A 8 26.80 0.49 -31.64
CA THR A 8 25.37 0.51 -31.35
C THR A 8 25.16 -0.19 -29.99
N ARG A 9 24.96 0.59 -28.95
CA ARG A 9 24.42 0.06 -27.70
C ARG A 9 22.99 -0.42 -28.03
N GLU A 10 22.82 -1.71 -28.27
CA GLU A 10 21.52 -2.35 -28.20
C GLU A 10 20.96 -2.05 -26.80
N ASN A 11 19.83 -1.34 -26.74
CA ASN A 11 19.02 -1.26 -25.55
C ASN A 11 18.55 -2.68 -25.26
N ALA A 12 19.25 -3.40 -24.38
CA ALA A 12 18.74 -4.63 -23.82
C ALA A 12 17.40 -4.27 -23.12
N ALA A 13 16.28 -4.76 -23.67
CA ALA A 13 15.00 -4.62 -23.03
C ALA A 13 15.09 -5.26 -21.64
N VAL A 14 14.94 -4.47 -20.58
CA VAL A 14 14.89 -4.99 -19.22
C VAL A 14 13.65 -5.84 -19.12
N TYR A 15 13.79 -7.14 -18.81
CA TYR A 15 12.67 -8.03 -18.60
C TYR A 15 11.91 -7.54 -17.36
N LYS A 16 10.62 -7.26 -17.51
CA LYS A 16 9.74 -6.86 -16.42
C LYS A 16 9.00 -8.07 -15.89
N ILE A 17 9.07 -8.28 -14.59
CA ILE A 17 8.31 -9.33 -13.88
C ILE A 17 6.83 -9.01 -13.99
N THR A 18 6.05 -10.00 -14.46
CA THR A 18 4.60 -9.95 -14.49
C THR A 18 4.00 -10.68 -13.27
N TYR A 19 2.66 -10.57 -13.06
CA TYR A 19 2.00 -11.34 -12.01
C TYR A 19 2.19 -12.86 -12.18
N GLN A 20 2.20 -13.36 -13.41
CA GLN A 20 2.44 -14.79 -13.65
C GLN A 20 3.87 -15.22 -13.30
N ASP A 21 4.85 -14.37 -13.53
CA ASP A 21 6.24 -14.62 -13.10
C ASP A 21 6.35 -14.55 -11.56
N TYR A 22 5.68 -13.58 -10.94
CA TYR A 22 5.63 -13.41 -9.50
C TYR A 22 5.11 -14.68 -8.78
N LEU A 23 4.05 -15.31 -9.31
CA LEU A 23 3.51 -16.55 -8.75
C LEU A 23 4.46 -17.75 -8.81
N GLN A 24 5.53 -17.67 -9.61
CA GLN A 24 6.56 -18.70 -9.72
C GLN A 24 7.78 -18.43 -8.83
N LEU A 25 7.83 -17.27 -8.16
CA LEU A 25 8.93 -16.96 -7.25
C LEU A 25 8.89 -17.91 -6.04
N PRO A 26 10.06 -18.37 -5.58
CA PRO A 26 10.13 -19.15 -4.35
C PRO A 26 9.72 -18.30 -3.15
N GLU A 27 9.06 -18.92 -2.17
CA GLU A 27 8.85 -18.27 -0.87
C GLU A 27 10.19 -17.97 -0.21
N GLU A 28 10.34 -16.73 0.28
CA GLU A 28 11.51 -16.29 1.02
C GLU A 28 11.11 -16.01 2.49
N PRO A 29 11.27 -16.96 3.40
CA PRO A 29 10.90 -16.78 4.81
C PRO A 29 11.59 -15.55 5.44
N GLY A 30 10.82 -14.70 6.09
CA GLY A 30 11.31 -13.46 6.69
C GLY A 30 11.32 -12.25 5.76
N PHE A 31 10.84 -12.40 4.53
CA PHE A 31 10.69 -11.29 3.59
C PHE A 31 9.29 -11.23 3.00
N LYS A 32 8.84 -10.00 2.74
CA LYS A 32 7.71 -9.67 1.89
C LYS A 32 8.26 -9.37 0.50
N ILE A 33 7.70 -9.99 -0.53
CA ILE A 33 8.08 -9.78 -1.92
C ILE A 33 6.99 -8.97 -2.59
N GLU A 34 7.36 -7.86 -3.20
CA GLU A 34 6.48 -6.99 -3.99
C GLU A 34 7.11 -6.78 -5.38
N VAL A 35 6.33 -6.29 -6.33
CA VAL A 35 6.82 -5.92 -7.67
C VAL A 35 6.37 -4.50 -7.98
N LEU A 36 7.30 -3.65 -8.33
CA LEU A 36 7.06 -2.27 -8.74
C LEU A 36 7.68 -2.03 -10.12
N ASP A 37 6.85 -1.66 -11.08
CA ASP A 37 7.26 -1.46 -12.49
C ASP A 37 8.06 -2.66 -13.04
N GLY A 38 7.66 -3.88 -12.64
CA GLY A 38 8.31 -5.13 -13.04
C GLY A 38 9.63 -5.42 -12.32
N ILE A 39 9.97 -4.68 -11.28
CA ILE A 39 11.17 -4.87 -10.45
C ILE A 39 10.78 -5.48 -9.11
N ILE A 40 11.43 -6.59 -8.73
CA ILE A 40 11.22 -7.24 -7.44
C ILE A 40 11.78 -6.37 -6.32
N ILE A 41 10.94 -6.10 -5.33
CA ILE A 41 11.30 -5.45 -4.07
C ILE A 41 11.21 -6.48 -2.95
N ARG A 42 12.19 -6.49 -2.06
CA ARG A 42 12.25 -7.37 -0.88
C ARG A 42 12.30 -6.51 0.37
N ASP A 43 11.26 -6.60 1.18
CA ASP A 43 11.18 -5.96 2.48
C ASP A 43 11.24 -7.01 3.60
N PRO A 44 11.95 -6.77 4.70
CA PRO A 44 11.87 -7.64 5.87
C PRO A 44 10.44 -7.77 6.38
N SER A 45 10.05 -8.96 6.83
CA SER A 45 8.74 -9.16 7.47
C SER A 45 8.57 -8.23 8.67
N PRO A 46 7.36 -7.69 8.88
CA PRO A 46 7.10 -6.69 9.91
C PRO A 46 7.27 -7.26 11.32
N GLY A 47 7.83 -6.45 12.22
CA GLY A 47 8.02 -6.80 13.63
C GLY A 47 6.75 -6.66 14.47
N THR A 48 6.84 -7.03 15.75
CA THR A 48 5.71 -7.09 16.69
C THR A 48 4.99 -5.74 16.84
N ARG A 49 5.72 -4.62 16.96
CA ARG A 49 5.13 -3.28 17.09
C ARG A 49 4.22 -2.95 15.90
N HIS A 50 4.71 -3.20 14.70
CA HIS A 50 3.97 -3.01 13.46
C HIS A 50 2.68 -3.86 13.45
N GLN A 51 2.76 -5.14 13.81
CA GLN A 51 1.62 -6.05 13.84
C GLN A 51 0.56 -5.63 14.88
N ILE A 52 0.97 -5.10 16.04
CA ILE A 52 0.04 -4.59 17.05
C ILE A 52 -0.72 -3.38 16.50
N ILE A 53 -0.02 -2.43 15.88
CA ILE A 53 -0.63 -1.24 15.28
C ILE A 53 -1.58 -1.63 14.15
N SER A 54 -1.15 -2.54 13.27
CA SER A 54 -2.00 -3.08 12.19
C SER A 54 -3.30 -3.69 12.74
N SER A 55 -3.19 -4.55 13.77
CA SER A 55 -4.35 -5.20 14.40
C SER A 55 -5.31 -4.20 15.06
N ARG A 56 -4.78 -3.16 15.71
CA ARG A 56 -5.60 -2.12 16.34
C ARG A 56 -6.34 -1.27 15.31
N LEU A 57 -5.65 -0.83 14.26
CA LEU A 57 -6.26 -0.11 13.14
C LEU A 57 -7.29 -0.96 12.43
N GLN A 58 -6.99 -2.24 12.17
CA GLN A 58 -7.92 -3.16 11.52
C GLN A 58 -9.22 -3.28 12.32
N ARG A 59 -9.15 -3.42 13.63
CA ARG A 59 -10.34 -3.49 14.48
C ARG A 59 -11.19 -2.22 14.39
N ILE A 60 -10.58 -1.04 14.56
CA ILE A 60 -11.27 0.26 14.53
C ILE A 60 -11.94 0.47 13.16
N LEU A 61 -11.21 0.21 12.09
CA LEU A 61 -11.71 0.38 10.72
C LEU A 61 -12.77 -0.66 10.36
N SER A 62 -12.66 -1.91 10.85
CA SER A 62 -13.67 -2.95 10.65
C SER A 62 -15.01 -2.54 11.27
N ASP A 63 -15.00 -2.04 12.50
CA ASP A 63 -16.21 -1.59 13.18
C ASP A 63 -16.86 -0.42 12.42
N TYR A 64 -16.06 0.53 11.95
CA TYR A 64 -16.54 1.66 11.17
C TYR A 64 -17.15 1.21 9.83
N PHE A 65 -16.40 0.49 9.00
CA PHE A 65 -16.85 0.09 7.66
C PHE A 65 -18.05 -0.86 7.72
N ALA A 66 -18.10 -1.78 8.69
CA ALA A 66 -19.27 -2.62 8.88
C ALA A 66 -20.56 -1.82 9.14
N SER A 67 -20.44 -0.64 9.74
CA SER A 67 -21.60 0.23 10.03
C SER A 67 -22.05 1.08 8.83
N VAL A 68 -21.11 1.52 7.96
CA VAL A 68 -21.40 2.47 6.88
C VAL A 68 -21.47 1.82 5.50
N ASP A 69 -20.83 0.69 5.30
CA ASP A 69 -20.82 -0.09 4.05
C ASP A 69 -20.72 -1.59 4.36
N PRO A 70 -21.86 -2.22 4.76
CA PRO A 70 -21.88 -3.64 5.15
C PRO A 70 -21.44 -4.62 4.04
N GLU A 71 -21.45 -4.19 2.78
CA GLU A 71 -20.98 -4.98 1.64
C GLU A 71 -19.46 -4.79 1.36
N GLY A 72 -18.84 -3.78 1.98
CA GLY A 72 -17.42 -3.52 1.89
C GLY A 72 -16.59 -4.57 2.62
N ILE A 73 -15.30 -4.65 2.30
CA ILE A 73 -14.38 -5.60 2.94
C ILE A 73 -13.11 -4.86 3.34
N LEU A 74 -12.75 -4.95 4.61
CA LEU A 74 -11.44 -4.57 5.12
C LEU A 74 -10.57 -5.81 5.26
N LEU A 75 -9.39 -5.79 4.66
CA LEU A 75 -8.43 -6.90 4.67
C LEU A 75 -7.05 -6.44 5.13
N GLY A 76 -6.25 -7.37 5.63
CA GLY A 76 -4.86 -7.13 6.02
C GLY A 76 -3.89 -8.08 5.35
N ALA A 77 -2.61 -7.70 5.31
CA ALA A 77 -1.53 -8.54 4.79
C ALA A 77 -1.44 -9.90 5.54
N PRO A 78 -0.94 -10.98 4.87
CA PRO A 78 -0.48 -10.98 3.48
C PRO A 78 -1.63 -11.17 2.48
N LEU A 79 -1.77 -10.26 1.54
CA LEU A 79 -2.72 -10.38 0.43
C LEU A 79 -2.22 -9.55 -0.75
N ASP A 80 -2.15 -10.15 -1.92
CA ASP A 80 -1.69 -9.47 -3.12
C ASP A 80 -2.74 -8.49 -3.66
N VAL A 81 -2.31 -7.28 -3.94
CA VAL A 81 -3.03 -6.26 -4.70
C VAL A 81 -2.32 -6.06 -6.02
N THR A 82 -2.95 -6.46 -7.11
CA THR A 82 -2.41 -6.29 -8.46
C THR A 82 -3.01 -5.04 -9.08
N LEU A 83 -2.25 -3.96 -9.12
CA LEU A 83 -2.68 -2.68 -9.69
C LEU A 83 -2.44 -2.62 -11.20
N SER A 84 -1.44 -3.37 -11.68
CA SER A 84 -1.16 -3.64 -13.09
C SER A 84 -0.47 -5.00 -13.22
N GLU A 85 -0.21 -5.47 -14.44
CA GLU A 85 0.54 -6.71 -14.66
C GLU A 85 1.97 -6.68 -14.06
N ALA A 86 2.53 -5.49 -13.85
CA ALA A 86 3.88 -5.27 -13.36
C ALA A 86 3.94 -4.53 -12.01
N ASP A 87 2.79 -4.33 -11.36
CA ASP A 87 2.68 -3.65 -10.06
C ASP A 87 1.87 -4.53 -9.09
N ILE A 88 2.57 -5.21 -8.20
CA ILE A 88 2.01 -6.16 -7.24
C ILE A 88 2.49 -5.75 -5.85
N PHE A 89 1.56 -5.42 -4.98
CA PHE A 89 1.83 -4.96 -3.63
C PHE A 89 1.11 -5.81 -2.60
N GLN A 90 1.61 -5.80 -1.37
CA GLN A 90 0.97 -6.38 -0.20
C GLN A 90 0.82 -5.28 0.87
N PRO A 91 -0.14 -4.36 0.70
CA PRO A 91 -0.37 -3.30 1.68
C PRO A 91 -0.76 -3.87 3.04
N ASP A 92 -0.38 -3.18 4.12
CA ASP A 92 -0.64 -3.68 5.47
C ASP A 92 -2.12 -3.79 5.78
N LEU A 93 -2.94 -2.81 5.31
CA LEU A 93 -4.39 -2.87 5.32
C LEU A 93 -4.95 -2.30 4.02
N LEU A 94 -6.10 -2.81 3.60
CA LEU A 94 -6.81 -2.30 2.44
C LEU A 94 -8.33 -2.37 2.65
N TYR A 95 -9.04 -1.44 2.05
CA TYR A 95 -10.49 -1.45 2.05
C TYR A 95 -11.04 -1.45 0.62
N VAL A 96 -11.88 -2.44 0.31
CA VAL A 96 -12.65 -2.53 -0.93
C VAL A 96 -14.08 -2.19 -0.60
N SER A 97 -14.62 -1.12 -1.16
CA SER A 97 -16.02 -0.74 -0.95
C SER A 97 -16.98 -1.73 -1.60
N GLY A 98 -18.21 -1.81 -1.11
CA GLY A 98 -19.24 -2.67 -1.69
C GLY A 98 -19.44 -2.45 -3.19
N LYS A 99 -19.26 -1.21 -3.68
CA LYS A 99 -19.33 -0.87 -5.09
C LYS A 99 -18.16 -1.43 -5.93
N GLN A 100 -17.06 -1.75 -5.29
CA GLN A 100 -15.83 -2.26 -5.93
C GLN A 100 -15.68 -3.78 -5.82
N ARG A 101 -16.65 -4.52 -5.27
CA ARG A 101 -16.58 -5.98 -5.04
C ARG A 101 -16.06 -6.80 -6.22
N ARG A 102 -16.22 -6.32 -7.44
CA ARG A 102 -15.76 -6.98 -8.66
C ARG A 102 -14.24 -7.15 -8.77
N ILE A 103 -13.44 -6.36 -7.99
CA ILE A 103 -11.99 -6.48 -7.98
C ILE A 103 -11.48 -7.57 -7.01
N VAL A 104 -12.37 -8.15 -6.20
CA VAL A 104 -12.03 -9.21 -5.25
C VAL A 104 -12.03 -10.54 -5.97
N GLU A 105 -10.86 -11.11 -6.20
CA GLU A 105 -10.66 -12.44 -6.74
C GLU A 105 -10.31 -13.43 -5.62
N GLU A 106 -10.26 -14.72 -5.92
CA GLU A 106 -10.01 -15.76 -4.92
C GLU A 106 -8.62 -15.63 -4.27
N GLN A 107 -7.61 -15.21 -5.02
CA GLN A 107 -6.21 -15.19 -4.57
C GLN A 107 -5.62 -13.77 -4.44
N ARG A 108 -6.31 -12.75 -4.92
CA ARG A 108 -5.80 -11.36 -4.95
C ARG A 108 -6.93 -10.34 -5.02
N ILE A 109 -6.56 -9.10 -4.81
CA ILE A 109 -7.36 -7.94 -5.25
C ILE A 109 -6.82 -7.50 -6.61
N ASN A 110 -7.64 -7.53 -7.64
CA ASN A 110 -7.26 -7.20 -9.02
C ASN A 110 -7.83 -5.84 -9.41
N GLY A 111 -7.13 -4.78 -9.08
CA GLY A 111 -7.51 -3.38 -9.31
C GLY A 111 -7.29 -2.52 -8.07
N SER A 112 -7.72 -1.27 -8.15
CA SER A 112 -7.46 -0.24 -7.14
C SER A 112 -8.53 -0.25 -6.03
N PRO A 113 -8.20 -0.62 -4.78
CA PRO A 113 -9.11 -0.53 -3.64
C PRO A 113 -9.47 0.92 -3.31
N GLU A 114 -10.53 1.13 -2.55
CA GLU A 114 -10.96 2.44 -2.06
C GLU A 114 -9.92 3.10 -1.13
N LEU A 115 -9.22 2.28 -0.33
CA LEU A 115 -8.20 2.74 0.60
C LEU A 115 -7.07 1.72 0.68
N LEU A 116 -5.83 2.21 0.63
CA LEU A 116 -4.62 1.48 1.01
C LEU A 116 -3.96 2.15 2.21
N ILE A 117 -3.47 1.34 3.15
CA ILE A 117 -2.76 1.80 4.35
C ILE A 117 -1.43 1.07 4.42
N GLU A 118 -0.34 1.83 4.55
CA GLU A 118 1.00 1.34 4.80
C GLU A 118 1.46 1.79 6.19
N ILE A 119 1.99 0.86 6.96
CA ILE A 119 2.58 1.11 8.28
C ILE A 119 4.09 1.03 8.13
N LEU A 120 4.77 2.12 8.36
CA LEU A 120 6.23 2.20 8.18
C LEU A 120 6.95 1.29 9.18
N SER A 121 7.99 0.61 8.71
CA SER A 121 8.93 -0.12 9.55
C SER A 121 10.25 0.64 9.69
N PRO A 122 11.02 0.43 10.79
CA PRO A 122 12.30 1.11 11.01
C PRO A 122 13.38 0.72 10.00
N GLY A 123 13.21 0.81 8.77
CA GLY A 123 14.11 0.39 7.70
C GLY A 123 13.51 0.62 6.33
N SER A 124 12.23 1.00 6.28
CA SER A 124 11.62 1.45 5.04
C SER A 124 12.26 2.78 4.65
N HIS A 125 13.02 2.77 3.58
CA HIS A 125 13.71 3.95 3.09
C HIS A 125 12.69 5.01 2.65
N PRO A 126 12.95 6.32 2.87
CA PRO A 126 12.12 7.41 2.35
C PRO A 126 11.82 7.27 0.85
N ARG A 127 12.71 6.61 0.13
CA ARG A 127 12.60 6.27 -1.29
C ARG A 127 11.41 5.34 -1.57
N ASP A 128 11.16 4.34 -0.70
CA ASP A 128 10.08 3.38 -0.90
C ASP A 128 8.72 4.05 -0.64
N ARG A 129 8.63 4.99 0.32
CA ARG A 129 7.45 5.85 0.52
C ARG A 129 7.09 6.58 -0.77
N VAL A 130 8.06 7.20 -1.43
CA VAL A 130 7.84 7.99 -2.65
C VAL A 130 7.43 7.08 -3.81
N LEU A 131 8.05 5.91 -3.96
CA LEU A 131 7.76 4.98 -5.04
C LEU A 131 6.36 4.37 -4.92
N LYS A 132 5.94 3.93 -3.72
CA LYS A 132 4.59 3.40 -3.49
C LYS A 132 3.52 4.49 -3.66
N LEU A 133 3.76 5.68 -3.12
CA LEU A 133 2.85 6.81 -3.30
C LEU A 133 2.63 7.11 -4.79
N GLU A 134 3.69 7.12 -5.58
CA GLU A 134 3.59 7.36 -7.03
C GLU A 134 2.91 6.20 -7.76
N ALA A 135 3.18 4.95 -7.40
CA ALA A 135 2.53 3.78 -7.99
C ALA A 135 1.03 3.77 -7.70
N TYR A 136 0.62 4.01 -6.45
CA TYR A 136 -0.78 4.09 -6.03
C TYR A 136 -1.52 5.25 -6.70
N ARG A 137 -0.84 6.39 -6.82
CA ARG A 137 -1.36 7.55 -7.54
C ARG A 137 -1.64 7.22 -9.02
N LYS A 138 -0.67 6.65 -9.72
CA LYS A 138 -0.81 6.26 -11.15
C LYS A 138 -1.90 5.24 -11.37
N SER A 139 -2.08 4.33 -10.42
CA SER A 139 -3.10 3.29 -10.49
C SER A 139 -4.49 3.78 -10.07
N GLY A 140 -4.62 5.05 -9.67
CA GLY A 140 -5.91 5.64 -9.36
C GLY A 140 -6.50 5.19 -8.02
N VAL A 141 -5.66 4.81 -7.03
CA VAL A 141 -6.11 4.51 -5.67
C VAL A 141 -6.66 5.79 -5.03
N PRO A 142 -7.95 5.84 -4.65
CA PRO A 142 -8.58 7.09 -4.21
C PRO A 142 -8.01 7.64 -2.91
N ASN A 143 -7.74 6.75 -1.94
CA ASN A 143 -7.26 7.14 -0.62
C ASN A 143 -6.03 6.32 -0.24
N TYR A 144 -4.99 6.99 0.23
CA TYR A 144 -3.77 6.37 0.70
C TYR A 144 -3.38 6.92 2.06
N TRP A 145 -3.20 6.06 3.05
CA TRP A 145 -2.75 6.46 4.38
C TRP A 145 -1.37 5.91 4.67
N LEU A 146 -0.59 6.73 5.34
CA LEU A 146 0.74 6.41 5.79
C LEU A 146 0.81 6.54 7.31
N VAL A 147 1.12 5.45 7.98
CA VAL A 147 1.19 5.36 9.43
C VAL A 147 2.65 5.23 9.84
N ASP A 148 3.14 6.16 10.65
CA ASP A 148 4.51 6.12 11.17
C ASP A 148 4.51 5.77 12.66
N PRO A 149 4.89 4.53 13.03
CA PRO A 149 4.96 4.12 14.43
C PRO A 149 6.05 4.82 15.25
N VAL A 150 7.09 5.35 14.61
CA VAL A 150 8.21 6.02 15.31
C VAL A 150 7.81 7.44 15.68
N GLU A 151 7.29 8.19 14.69
CA GLU A 151 6.84 9.56 14.88
C GLU A 151 5.42 9.64 15.48
N CYS A 152 4.74 8.50 15.63
CA CYS A 152 3.35 8.41 16.08
C CYS A 152 2.42 9.30 15.26
N THR A 153 2.49 9.20 13.92
CA THR A 153 1.70 10.02 12.99
C THR A 153 0.88 9.18 12.03
N ILE A 154 -0.27 9.71 11.61
CA ILE A 154 -1.02 9.25 10.44
C ILE A 154 -1.14 10.42 9.47
N GLU A 155 -0.73 10.20 8.23
CA GLU A 155 -0.92 11.09 7.11
C GLU A 155 -1.86 10.43 6.10
N ALA A 156 -2.89 11.16 5.68
CA ALA A 156 -3.89 10.66 4.73
C ALA A 156 -3.91 11.52 3.47
N PHE A 157 -3.81 10.85 2.34
CA PHE A 157 -3.79 11.46 1.02
C PHE A 157 -5.05 11.09 0.25
N ILE A 158 -5.63 12.07 -0.44
CA ILE A 158 -6.75 11.88 -1.38
C ILE A 158 -6.26 12.15 -2.80
N LEU A 159 -6.61 11.27 -3.72
CA LEU A 159 -6.35 11.46 -5.14
C LEU A 159 -7.36 12.46 -5.72
N SER A 160 -6.86 13.59 -6.22
CA SER A 160 -7.65 14.62 -6.88
C SER A 160 -6.88 15.17 -8.07
N ASN A 161 -7.52 15.24 -9.24
CA ASN A 161 -6.90 15.71 -10.47
C ASN A 161 -5.53 15.05 -10.75
N GLU A 162 -5.48 13.73 -10.63
CA GLU A 162 -4.27 12.90 -10.84
C GLU A 162 -3.11 13.19 -9.88
N LEU A 163 -3.34 13.91 -8.78
CA LEU A 163 -2.34 14.20 -7.75
C LEU A 163 -2.87 13.79 -6.37
N TYR A 164 -1.97 13.27 -5.54
CA TYR A 164 -2.28 13.13 -4.12
C TYR A 164 -2.12 14.47 -3.41
N ALA A 165 -3.17 14.87 -2.70
CA ALA A 165 -3.14 15.97 -1.76
C ALA A 165 -3.23 15.43 -0.32
N LEU A 166 -2.43 15.98 0.59
CA LEU A 166 -2.57 15.70 2.01
C LEU A 166 -3.93 16.25 2.48
N ALA A 167 -4.83 15.34 2.84
CA ALA A 167 -6.21 15.68 3.23
C ALA A 167 -6.40 15.73 4.75
N ALA A 168 -5.63 14.93 5.49
CA ALA A 168 -5.63 14.90 6.94
C ALA A 168 -4.28 14.44 7.47
N ALA A 169 -3.90 14.93 8.65
CA ALA A 169 -2.78 14.43 9.43
C ALA A 169 -3.10 14.58 10.92
N ALA A 170 -2.61 13.66 11.74
CA ALA A 170 -2.70 13.74 13.20
C ALA A 170 -1.50 13.03 13.84
N CYS A 171 -1.14 13.42 15.05
CA CYS A 171 0.01 12.87 15.76
C CYS A 171 -0.27 12.61 17.25
N GLY A 172 0.58 11.80 17.87
CA GLY A 172 0.55 11.54 19.30
C GLY A 172 -0.80 11.01 19.78
N ASN A 173 -1.51 11.78 20.58
CA ASN A 173 -2.80 11.42 21.19
C ASN A 173 -4.00 12.12 20.55
N GLU A 174 -3.82 12.79 19.42
CA GLU A 174 -4.88 13.48 18.71
C GLU A 174 -5.94 12.52 18.18
N VAL A 175 -7.09 13.07 17.82
CA VAL A 175 -8.14 12.35 17.09
C VAL A 175 -7.88 12.54 15.60
N PHE A 176 -7.67 11.44 14.89
CA PHE A 176 -7.60 11.45 13.44
C PHE A 176 -9.00 11.29 12.87
N SER A 177 -9.33 12.14 11.91
CA SER A 177 -10.55 12.05 11.08
C SER A 177 -10.23 12.34 9.62
N HIS A 178 -11.06 11.83 8.70
CA HIS A 178 -10.79 11.95 7.28
C HIS A 178 -12.07 12.26 6.49
N SER A 179 -12.03 13.26 5.62
CA SER A 179 -13.22 13.75 4.91
C SER A 179 -13.86 12.73 3.95
N ALA A 180 -13.08 11.79 3.40
CA ALA A 180 -13.62 10.71 2.57
C ALA A 180 -14.40 9.65 3.37
N PHE A 181 -14.23 9.61 4.70
CA PHE A 181 -14.87 8.66 5.60
C PHE A 181 -15.62 9.40 6.72
N PRO A 182 -16.77 10.01 6.42
CA PRO A 182 -17.49 10.84 7.37
C PRO A 182 -17.91 10.07 8.64
N GLY A 183 -17.62 10.63 9.81
CA GLY A 183 -17.89 10.00 11.10
C GLY A 183 -16.84 9.01 11.59
N LEU A 184 -15.79 8.75 10.79
CA LEU A 184 -14.63 8.02 11.29
C LEU A 184 -13.81 8.92 12.21
N GLU A 185 -13.64 8.49 13.45
CA GLU A 185 -12.76 9.09 14.44
C GLU A 185 -11.84 8.02 15.03
N ILE A 186 -10.54 8.22 14.88
CA ILE A 186 -9.52 7.32 15.44
C ILE A 186 -8.76 8.08 16.51
N LEU A 187 -8.94 7.66 17.76
CA LEU A 187 -8.17 8.19 18.87
C LEU A 187 -6.79 7.57 18.86
N LEU A 188 -5.77 8.33 18.45
CA LEU A 188 -4.43 7.80 18.12
C LEU A 188 -3.73 7.13 19.30
N LYS A 189 -4.00 7.55 20.55
CA LYS A 189 -3.48 6.83 21.74
C LYS A 189 -3.87 5.35 21.79
N ASP A 190 -4.98 4.96 21.14
CA ASP A 190 -5.47 3.58 21.11
C ASP A 190 -4.79 2.76 19.99
N VAL A 191 -4.08 3.44 19.08
CA VAL A 191 -3.34 2.84 17.97
C VAL A 191 -1.91 2.50 18.36
N TRP A 192 -1.23 3.42 19.07
CA TRP A 192 0.20 3.27 19.35
C TRP A 192 0.50 2.18 20.38
N PHE A 193 1.63 1.53 20.19
CA PHE A 193 2.21 0.58 21.15
C PHE A 193 3.33 1.29 21.93
N GLU A 194 3.09 1.48 23.21
CA GLU A 194 4.08 1.99 24.16
C GLU A 194 5.05 0.89 24.62
#